data_76f10d941a712c489ae53f941d4004b1
#
_entry.id   76f10d941a712c489ae53f941d4004b1
#
_cell.length_a   1.000
_cell.length_b   1.000
_cell.length_c   1.000
_cell.angle_alpha   90.00
_cell.angle_beta   90.00
_cell.angle_gamma   90.00
#
_symmetry.space_group_name_H-M   'P 1'
#
loop_
_entity.id
_entity.type
_entity.pdbx_description
1 polymer ?
#
loop_
_entity_poly.entity_id
_entity_poly.type
_entity_poly.pdbx_seq_one_letter_code
_entity_poly.pdbx_strand_id
1 'polypeptide(L)' 'MDDEMRDMVFDVYHEMRGLAAVLDAAAHGDMAEPEQIVEYASGQVARLSDALAAAIRDRPQA' A
#
# COMPACT_ATOMS: atom_id res chain seq x y z
N MET A 1 12.58 1.89 17.20
CA MET A 1 11.21 1.66 16.67
C MET A 1 10.63 0.48 17.44
N ASP A 2 9.42 0.61 17.96
CA ASP A 2 8.83 -0.49 18.71
C ASP A 2 8.28 -1.57 17.77
N ASP A 3 7.91 -2.71 18.36
CA ASP A 3 7.49 -3.87 17.58
C ASP A 3 6.19 -3.60 16.81
N GLU A 4 5.26 -2.85 17.40
CA GLU A 4 4.00 -2.53 16.74
C GLU A 4 4.23 -1.70 15.48
N MET A 5 5.08 -0.68 15.61
CA MET A 5 5.40 0.19 14.48
C MET A 5 6.09 -0.60 13.38
N ARG A 6 7.03 -1.46 13.76
CA ARG A 6 7.75 -2.28 12.80
C ARG A 6 6.81 -3.21 12.05
N ASP A 7 5.89 -3.86 12.78
CA ASP A 7 4.94 -4.78 12.17
C ASP A 7 4.02 -4.06 11.20
N MET A 8 3.57 -2.85 11.55
CA MET A 8 2.73 -2.07 10.69
C MET A 8 3.47 -1.66 9.41
N VAL A 9 4.72 -1.25 9.55
CA VAL A 9 5.54 -0.88 8.39
C VAL A 9 5.72 -2.09 7.47
N PHE A 10 5.96 -3.27 8.03
CA PHE A 10 6.06 -4.49 7.23
C PHE A 10 4.76 -4.82 6.51
N ASP A 11 3.62 -4.66 7.18
CA ASP A 11 2.34 -4.93 6.56
C ASP A 11 2.10 -4.00 5.37
N VAL A 12 2.40 -2.72 5.56
CA VAL A 12 2.27 -1.74 4.48
C VAL A 12 3.20 -2.08 3.33
N TYR A 13 4.43 -2.45 3.65
CA TYR A 13 5.41 -2.83 2.64
C TYR A 13 4.92 -4.00 1.80
N HIS A 14 4.41 -5.05 2.45
CA HIS A 14 3.92 -6.22 1.73
C HIS A 14 2.72 -5.90 0.87
N GLU A 15 1.80 -5.08 1.35
CA GLU A 15 0.66 -4.67 0.54
C GLU A 15 1.09 -3.86 -0.67
N MET A 16 2.05 -2.96 -0.48
CA MET A 16 2.56 -2.17 -1.60
C MET A 16 3.24 -3.05 -2.64
N ARG A 17 3.97 -4.07 -2.19
CA ARG A 17 4.59 -5.02 -3.12
C ARG A 17 3.53 -5.78 -3.92
N GLY A 18 2.45 -6.19 -3.26
CA GLY A 18 1.35 -6.86 -3.93
C GLY A 18 0.69 -5.97 -4.97
N LEU A 19 0.44 -4.71 -4.60
CA LEU A 19 -0.14 -3.74 -5.53
C LEU A 19 0.78 -3.49 -6.72
N ALA A 20 2.07 -3.40 -6.47
CA ALA A 20 3.04 -3.19 -7.54
C ALA A 20 3.01 -4.35 -8.53
N ALA A 21 2.90 -5.59 -8.04
CA ALA A 21 2.81 -6.77 -8.90
C ALA A 21 1.54 -6.74 -9.75
N VAL A 22 0.41 -6.37 -9.15
CA VAL A 22 -0.85 -6.27 -9.86
C VAL A 22 -0.78 -5.19 -10.94
N LEU A 23 -0.25 -4.04 -10.61
CA LEU A 23 -0.11 -2.94 -11.57
C LEU A 23 0.83 -3.29 -12.70
N ASP A 24 1.89 -4.02 -12.40
CA ASP A 24 2.84 -4.47 -13.41
C ASP A 24 2.15 -5.41 -14.40
N ALA A 25 1.37 -6.37 -13.89
CA ALA A 25 0.62 -7.29 -14.75
C ALA A 25 -0.37 -6.53 -15.62
N ALA A 26 -1.07 -5.56 -15.05
CA ALA A 26 -2.01 -4.74 -15.80
C ALA A 26 -1.32 -3.95 -16.91
N ALA A 27 -0.15 -3.41 -16.61
CA ALA A 27 0.62 -2.63 -17.58
C ALA A 27 1.10 -3.48 -18.76
N HIS A 28 1.32 -4.78 -18.52
CA HIS A 28 1.77 -5.68 -19.56
C HIS A 28 0.63 -6.41 -20.27
N GLY A 29 -0.62 -6.05 -19.97
CA GLY A 29 -1.77 -6.62 -20.64
C GLY A 29 -2.14 -8.03 -20.22
N ASP A 30 -1.61 -8.47 -19.06
CA ASP A 30 -1.88 -9.81 -18.56
C ASP A 30 -3.20 -9.93 -17.82
N MET A 31 -3.92 -8.82 -17.64
CA MET A 31 -5.17 -8.80 -16.90
C MET A 31 -6.31 -8.26 -17.76
N ALA A 32 -7.50 -8.82 -17.55
CA ALA A 32 -8.70 -8.27 -18.13
C ALA A 32 -9.07 -6.99 -17.37
N GLU A 33 -9.60 -6.02 -18.08
CA GLU A 33 -10.11 -4.78 -17.49
C GLU A 33 -9.08 -4.06 -16.64
N PRO A 34 -7.92 -3.71 -17.22
CA PRO A 34 -6.84 -3.08 -16.45
C PRO A 34 -7.25 -1.75 -15.82
N GLU A 35 -8.24 -1.07 -16.39
CA GLU A 35 -8.71 0.20 -15.83
C GLU A 35 -9.33 0.00 -14.45
N GLN A 36 -10.08 -1.07 -14.26
CA GLN A 36 -10.66 -1.38 -12.96
C GLN A 36 -9.58 -1.74 -11.94
N ILE A 37 -8.56 -2.45 -12.40
CA ILE A 37 -7.43 -2.79 -11.54
C ILE A 37 -6.70 -1.54 -11.07
N VAL A 38 -6.47 -0.59 -11.97
CA VAL A 38 -5.81 0.67 -11.62
C VAL A 38 -6.67 1.45 -10.61
N GLU A 39 -7.97 1.49 -10.81
CA GLU A 39 -8.87 2.16 -9.89
C GLU A 39 -8.83 1.54 -8.50
N TYR A 40 -8.87 0.22 -8.43
CA TYR A 40 -8.78 -0.51 -7.17
C TYR A 40 -7.43 -0.21 -6.49
N ALA A 41 -6.36 -0.30 -7.23
CA ALA A 41 -5.02 -0.07 -6.69
C ALA A 41 -4.86 1.36 -6.18
N SER A 42 -5.42 2.33 -6.89
CA SER A 42 -5.38 3.72 -6.46
C SER A 42 -6.06 3.90 -5.11
N GLY A 43 -7.22 3.26 -4.91
CA GLY A 43 -7.91 3.30 -3.63
C GLY A 43 -7.10 2.66 -2.51
N GLN A 44 -6.44 1.54 -2.81
CA GLN A 44 -5.60 0.88 -1.82
C GLN A 44 -4.39 1.72 -1.44
N VAL A 45 -3.75 2.34 -2.42
CA VAL A 45 -2.61 3.22 -2.16
C VAL A 45 -3.04 4.39 -1.27
N ALA A 46 -4.20 4.97 -1.53
CA ALA A 46 -4.71 6.07 -0.72
C ALA A 46 -4.89 5.63 0.74
N ARG A 47 -5.46 4.44 0.94
CA ARG A 47 -5.66 3.92 2.30
C ARG A 47 -4.34 3.64 3.00
N LEU A 48 -3.37 3.07 2.28
CA LEU A 48 -2.05 2.82 2.85
C LEU A 48 -1.35 4.13 3.21
N SER A 49 -1.47 5.14 2.36
CA SER A 49 -0.91 6.46 2.65
C SER A 49 -1.52 7.06 3.91
N ASP A 50 -2.84 6.94 4.05
CA ASP A 50 -3.53 7.46 5.23
C ASP A 50 -3.10 6.73 6.48
N ALA A 51 -2.94 5.41 6.40
CA ALA A 51 -2.49 4.62 7.54
C ALA A 51 -1.08 5.01 7.96
N LEU A 52 -0.19 5.21 7.01
CA LEU A 52 1.17 5.65 7.30
C LEU A 52 1.18 7.04 7.92
N ALA A 53 0.40 7.96 7.37
CA ALA A 53 0.32 9.32 7.89
C ALA A 53 -0.19 9.32 9.32
N ALA A 54 -1.21 8.50 9.62
CA ALA A 54 -1.74 8.40 10.96
C ALA A 54 -0.69 7.86 11.93
N ALA A 55 0.06 6.85 11.51
CA ALA A 55 1.09 6.25 12.34
C ALA A 55 2.21 7.25 12.66
N ILE A 56 2.61 8.02 11.65
CA ILE A 56 3.65 9.02 11.85
C ILE A 56 3.16 10.12 12.78
N ARG A 57 1.91 10.56 12.60
CA ARG A 57 1.32 11.62 13.39
C ARG A 57 1.16 11.22 14.85
N ASP A 58 0.79 9.96 15.09
CA ASP A 58 0.53 9.45 16.42
C ASP A 58 1.79 8.94 17.13
N ARG A 59 2.92 9.02 16.46
CA ARG A 59 4.17 8.53 17.01
C ARG A 59 4.61 9.41 18.19
N PRO A 60 5.04 8.81 19.32
CA PRO A 60 5.50 9.61 20.44
C PRO A 60 6.69 10.47 20.06
N GLN A 61 6.65 11.70 20.52
CA GLN A 61 7.80 12.61 20.32
C GLN A 61 8.83 12.31 21.39
N ALA A 62 10.05 12.10 20.96
CA ALA A 62 11.16 11.86 21.92
C ALA A 62 11.61 13.14 22.58
#